data_d946e8858f01fe201584e68051f5dc2b
#
_entry.id   d946e8858f01fe201584e68051f5dc2b
#
_cell.length_a   1.000
_cell.length_b   1.000
_cell.length_c   1.000
_cell.angle_alpha   90.00
_cell.angle_beta   90.00
_cell.angle_gamma   90.00
#
_symmetry.space_group_name_H-M   'P 1'
#
loop_
_entity.id
_entity.type
_entity.pdbx_description
1 polymer ?
#
loop_
_entity_poly.entity_id
_entity_poly.type
_entity_poly.pdbx_seq_one_letter_code
_entity_poly.pdbx_strand_id
1 'polypeptide(L)'
;MGQRLQGIARGVRRGAAGGMPAHCVRMTRDDLVYVCDRMNNRVQVFKKNGEFVRQFVYDPATRGSGSTWDLIPTEDAAQRYLLIADGTNNEVRIIERATGEKIGSFGRPGRQAGDFHWVHNIAVDSQGTVYTSEVDTGKRAQRFVRVQ
;
A
#
# COMPACT_ATOMS: atom_id res chain seq x y z
N MET A 1 -30.50 -6.02 -17.15
CA MET A 1 -30.55 -4.55 -16.94
C MET A 1 -29.12 -4.06 -16.73
N GLY A 2 -28.46 -3.60 -17.77
CA GLY A 2 -27.05 -3.16 -17.70
C GLY A 2 -26.97 -1.75 -17.07
N GLN A 3 -26.41 -1.66 -15.86
CA GLN A 3 -26.08 -0.36 -15.29
C GLN A 3 -24.89 0.24 -16.08
N ARG A 4 -25.08 1.44 -16.63
CA ARG A 4 -23.98 2.20 -17.23
C ARG A 4 -23.07 2.68 -16.09
N LEU A 5 -21.82 2.24 -16.10
CA LEU A 5 -20.80 2.79 -15.22
C LEU A 5 -20.40 4.18 -15.72
N GLN A 6 -20.64 5.21 -14.92
CA GLN A 6 -20.18 6.55 -15.20
C GLN A 6 -18.83 6.78 -14.50
N GLY A 7 -17.76 6.87 -15.27
CA GLY A 7 -16.44 7.22 -14.76
C GLY A 7 -16.37 8.67 -14.32
N ILE A 8 -16.13 8.94 -13.05
CA ILE A 8 -15.76 10.26 -12.55
C ILE A 8 -14.26 10.28 -12.34
N ALA A 9 -13.52 10.83 -13.31
CA ALA A 9 -12.07 10.99 -13.18
C ALA A 9 -11.76 12.27 -12.37
N ARG A 10 -11.49 12.11 -11.08
CA ARG A 10 -10.77 13.12 -10.29
C ARG A 10 -9.36 12.57 -10.07
N GLY A 11 -8.36 13.22 -10.68
CA GLY A 11 -6.98 12.74 -10.63
C GLY A 11 -6.40 12.77 -9.23
N VAL A 12 -5.48 11.85 -8.97
CA VAL A 12 -4.52 11.92 -7.85
C VAL A 12 -3.93 13.33 -7.82
N ARG A 13 -3.95 14.00 -6.65
CA ARG A 13 -3.39 15.35 -6.52
C ARG A 13 -1.93 15.33 -6.95
N ARG A 14 -1.55 16.25 -7.84
CA ARG A 14 -0.19 16.34 -8.37
C ARG A 14 0.83 16.46 -7.25
N GLY A 15 1.90 15.67 -7.33
CA GLY A 15 3.06 15.73 -6.47
C GLY A 15 4.28 16.25 -7.24
N ALA A 16 5.42 16.34 -6.54
CA ALA A 16 6.67 16.83 -7.11
C ALA A 16 7.19 16.00 -8.30
N ALA A 17 6.85 14.70 -8.35
CA ALA A 17 7.23 13.81 -9.46
C ALA A 17 6.34 13.94 -10.71
N GLY A 18 5.44 14.92 -10.77
CA GLY A 18 4.65 15.30 -11.93
C GLY A 18 3.90 14.15 -12.61
N GLY A 19 2.62 13.99 -12.33
CA GLY A 19 1.71 13.18 -13.17
C GLY A 19 2.00 11.67 -13.32
N MET A 20 2.85 11.08 -12.49
CA MET A 20 3.08 9.63 -12.49
C MET A 20 1.82 8.88 -12.06
N PRO A 21 1.54 7.70 -12.66
CA PRO A 21 0.30 6.98 -12.41
C PRO A 21 0.20 6.51 -10.95
N ALA A 22 -1.03 6.53 -10.43
CA ALA A 22 -1.36 5.83 -9.19
C ALA A 22 -1.04 4.34 -9.35
N HIS A 23 -0.42 3.73 -8.33
CA HIS A 23 0.07 2.36 -8.42
C HIS A 23 -0.88 1.35 -7.80
N CYS A 24 -1.54 1.71 -6.72
CA CYS A 24 -2.56 0.88 -6.11
C CYS A 24 -3.80 1.69 -5.72
N VAL A 25 -4.93 1.02 -5.58
CA VAL A 25 -6.16 1.55 -5.00
C VAL A 25 -6.81 0.50 -4.12
N ARG A 26 -7.22 0.87 -2.91
CA ARG A 26 -7.97 0.02 -1.98
C ARG A 26 -9.10 0.80 -1.34
N MET A 27 -10.21 0.15 -1.13
CA MET A 27 -11.34 0.72 -0.39
C MET A 27 -11.46 0.03 0.98
N THR A 28 -11.72 0.80 2.01
CA THR A 28 -11.97 0.32 3.36
C THR A 28 -13.46 0.23 3.65
N ARG A 29 -13.83 -0.50 4.73
CA ARG A 29 -15.24 -0.73 5.10
C ARG A 29 -16.00 0.54 5.50
N ASP A 30 -15.28 1.61 5.84
CA ASP A 30 -15.80 2.95 6.14
C ASP A 30 -15.86 3.87 4.91
N ASP A 31 -15.91 3.28 3.71
CA ASP A 31 -16.05 3.97 2.43
C ASP A 31 -14.91 4.98 2.08
N LEU A 32 -13.72 4.81 2.69
CA LEU A 32 -12.53 5.56 2.31
C LEU A 32 -11.74 4.82 1.22
N VAL A 33 -11.21 5.59 0.29
CA VAL A 33 -10.40 5.09 -0.83
C VAL A 33 -8.96 5.53 -0.63
N TYR A 34 -8.07 4.55 -0.50
CA TYR A 34 -6.63 4.74 -0.33
C TYR A 34 -5.93 4.53 -1.66
N VAL A 35 -5.09 5.47 -2.06
CA VAL A 35 -4.38 5.46 -3.34
C VAL A 35 -2.88 5.53 -3.09
N CYS A 36 -2.13 4.54 -3.60
CA CYS A 36 -0.67 4.58 -3.60
C CYS A 36 -0.18 5.53 -4.70
N ASP A 37 0.32 6.67 -4.31
CA ASP A 37 1.05 7.58 -5.20
C ASP A 37 2.56 7.30 -5.04
N ARG A 38 2.98 6.17 -5.64
CA ARG A 38 4.27 5.52 -5.41
C ARG A 38 5.46 6.45 -5.59
N MET A 39 5.52 7.12 -6.73
CA MET A 39 6.64 7.99 -7.10
C MET A 39 6.74 9.24 -6.22
N ASN A 40 5.67 9.62 -5.55
CA ASN A 40 5.63 10.72 -4.59
C ASN A 40 5.76 10.25 -3.13
N ASN A 41 6.08 8.96 -2.93
CA ASN A 41 6.30 8.37 -1.60
C ASN A 41 5.13 8.58 -0.63
N ARG A 42 3.89 8.53 -1.12
CA ARG A 42 2.72 8.84 -0.29
C ARG A 42 1.53 7.94 -0.58
N VAL A 43 0.65 7.91 0.40
CA VAL A 43 -0.71 7.40 0.28
C VAL A 43 -1.67 8.59 0.36
N GLN A 44 -2.57 8.72 -0.59
CA GLN A 44 -3.66 9.69 -0.57
C GLN A 44 -4.98 9.00 -0.21
N VAL A 45 -5.79 9.67 0.60
CA VAL A 45 -7.07 9.15 1.06
C VAL A 45 -8.18 10.03 0.54
N PHE A 46 -9.21 9.41 -0.03
CA PHE A 46 -10.38 10.07 -0.60
C PHE A 46 -11.65 9.44 -0.05
N LYS A 47 -12.75 10.20 -0.06
CA LYS A 47 -14.08 9.63 0.01
C LYS A 47 -14.43 8.95 -1.32
N LYS A 48 -15.41 8.06 -1.33
CA LYS A 48 -15.84 7.36 -2.56
C LYS A 48 -16.41 8.29 -3.66
N ASN A 49 -16.78 9.53 -3.31
CA ASN A 49 -17.18 10.55 -4.27
C ASN A 49 -15.98 11.31 -4.90
N GLY A 50 -14.74 10.95 -4.53
CA GLY A 50 -13.52 11.57 -5.01
C GLY A 50 -13.06 12.80 -4.23
N GLU A 51 -13.75 13.19 -3.16
CA GLU A 51 -13.31 14.25 -2.26
C GLU A 51 -12.04 13.85 -1.52
N PHE A 52 -11.01 14.69 -1.58
CA PHE A 52 -9.76 14.46 -0.86
C PHE A 52 -9.96 14.63 0.65
N VAL A 53 -9.45 13.68 1.43
CA VAL A 53 -9.51 13.69 2.89
C VAL A 53 -8.16 14.10 3.48
N ARG A 54 -7.11 13.32 3.17
CA ARG A 54 -5.76 13.51 3.74
C ARG A 54 -4.72 12.74 2.94
N GLN A 55 -3.45 12.91 3.32
CA GLN A 55 -2.35 12.11 2.78
C GLN A 55 -1.33 11.79 3.88
N PHE A 56 -0.59 10.72 3.66
CA PHE A 56 0.55 10.32 4.47
C PHE A 56 1.78 10.16 3.57
N VAL A 57 2.91 10.72 3.98
CA VAL A 57 4.18 10.63 3.24
C VAL A 57 5.13 9.70 3.99
N TYR A 58 5.73 8.76 3.28
CA TYR A 58 6.65 7.76 3.83
C TYR A 58 7.99 7.82 3.12
N ASP A 59 9.07 8.00 3.90
CA ASP A 59 10.45 8.07 3.40
C ASP A 59 10.61 8.97 2.16
N PRO A 60 10.38 10.27 2.30
CA PRO A 60 10.36 11.20 1.16
C PRO A 60 11.71 11.29 0.42
N ALA A 61 12.78 10.78 1.02
CA ALA A 61 14.10 10.67 0.41
C ALA A 61 14.25 9.46 -0.53
N THR A 62 13.29 8.51 -0.55
CA THR A 62 13.33 7.34 -1.45
C THR A 62 13.33 7.81 -2.91
N ARG A 63 14.34 7.38 -3.64
CA ARG A 63 14.55 7.69 -5.06
C ARG A 63 14.09 6.51 -5.94
N GLY A 64 14.16 6.71 -7.25
CA GLY A 64 13.83 5.66 -8.23
C GLY A 64 12.34 5.37 -8.26
N SER A 65 11.94 4.17 -7.91
CA SER A 65 10.55 3.71 -8.05
C SER A 65 9.61 4.13 -6.91
N GLY A 66 10.09 4.90 -5.92
CA GLY A 66 9.27 5.36 -4.79
C GLY A 66 8.96 4.27 -3.77
N SER A 67 8.23 4.62 -2.70
CA SER A 67 8.12 3.81 -1.48
C SER A 67 6.75 3.20 -1.19
N THR A 68 5.70 3.55 -1.93
CA THR A 68 4.34 3.03 -1.67
C THR A 68 3.83 2.21 -2.86
N TRP A 69 4.23 0.92 -2.90
CA TRP A 69 3.96 0.07 -4.05
C TRP A 69 2.57 -0.56 -4.02
N ASP A 70 2.18 -1.14 -2.91
CA ASP A 70 0.82 -1.66 -2.67
C ASP A 70 0.46 -1.47 -1.21
N LEU A 71 -0.81 -1.51 -0.89
CA LEU A 71 -1.30 -1.47 0.47
C LEU A 71 -2.54 -2.34 0.65
N ILE A 72 -2.73 -2.83 1.87
CA ILE A 72 -3.95 -3.52 2.26
C ILE A 72 -4.31 -3.16 3.71
N PRO A 73 -5.58 -2.89 4.02
CA PRO A 73 -6.02 -2.79 5.41
C PRO A 73 -6.03 -4.17 6.07
N THR A 74 -5.81 -4.22 7.37
CA THR A 74 -5.96 -5.44 8.16
C THR A 74 -7.41 -5.90 8.23
N GLU A 75 -7.62 -7.21 8.49
CA GLU A 75 -8.95 -7.82 8.48
C GLU A 75 -9.72 -7.71 9.80
N ASP A 76 -9.13 -7.08 10.85
CA ASP A 76 -9.87 -6.75 12.07
C ASP A 76 -11.10 -5.86 11.75
N ALA A 77 -12.11 -5.86 12.63
CA ALA A 77 -13.38 -5.18 12.38
C ALA A 77 -13.21 -3.68 12.08
N ALA A 78 -12.25 -3.03 12.73
CA ALA A 78 -11.97 -1.61 12.56
C ALA A 78 -10.99 -1.33 11.40
N GLN A 79 -10.39 -2.36 10.83
CA GLN A 79 -9.29 -2.21 9.85
C GLN A 79 -8.24 -1.21 10.38
N ARG A 80 -7.78 -1.47 11.61
CA ARG A 80 -6.97 -0.53 12.39
C ARG A 80 -5.65 -0.19 11.73
N TYR A 81 -5.07 -1.14 11.00
CA TYR A 81 -3.76 -0.95 10.40
C TYR A 81 -3.81 -1.04 8.88
N LEU A 82 -2.83 -0.42 8.24
CA LEU A 82 -2.49 -0.62 6.83
C LEU A 82 -1.15 -1.34 6.77
N LEU A 83 -1.05 -2.35 5.94
CA LEU A 83 0.23 -2.95 5.54
C LEU A 83 0.61 -2.35 4.19
N ILE A 84 1.79 -1.75 4.09
CA ILE A 84 2.28 -1.10 2.87
C ILE A 84 3.52 -1.84 2.39
N ALA A 85 3.45 -2.41 1.19
CA ALA A 85 4.62 -2.96 0.52
C ALA A 85 5.49 -1.82 -0.01
N ASP A 86 6.76 -1.82 0.39
CA ASP A 86 7.78 -0.91 -0.11
C ASP A 86 8.85 -1.70 -0.87
N GLY A 87 8.65 -1.83 -2.18
CA GLY A 87 9.57 -2.59 -3.02
C GLY A 87 10.94 -1.96 -3.14
N THR A 88 11.06 -0.65 -3.09
CA THR A 88 12.35 0.03 -3.19
C THR A 88 13.22 -0.18 -1.94
N ASN A 89 12.62 -0.08 -0.76
CA ASN A 89 13.34 -0.27 0.51
C ASN A 89 13.27 -1.72 1.01
N ASN A 90 12.53 -2.61 0.32
CA ASN A 90 12.43 -4.04 0.62
C ASN A 90 11.89 -4.33 2.03
N GLU A 91 10.82 -3.65 2.40
CA GLU A 91 10.10 -3.87 3.66
C GLU A 91 8.58 -3.84 3.46
N VAL A 92 7.85 -4.40 4.40
CA VAL A 92 6.42 -4.16 4.58
C VAL A 92 6.25 -3.32 5.84
N ARG A 93 5.66 -2.14 5.69
CA ARG A 93 5.39 -1.22 6.79
C ARG A 93 4.04 -1.51 7.42
N ILE A 94 3.99 -1.36 8.73
CA ILE A 94 2.76 -1.43 9.53
C ILE A 94 2.41 -0.01 9.96
N ILE A 95 1.29 0.49 9.48
CA ILE A 95 0.85 1.87 9.68
C ILE A 95 -0.43 1.88 10.51
N GLU A 96 -0.51 2.71 11.51
CA GLU A 96 -1.78 2.99 12.16
C GLU A 96 -2.66 3.82 11.21
N ARG A 97 -3.78 3.26 10.80
CA ARG A 97 -4.64 3.85 9.75
C ARG A 97 -5.23 5.20 10.13
N ALA A 98 -5.53 5.40 11.41
CA ALA A 98 -6.14 6.64 11.89
C ALA A 98 -5.17 7.83 11.80
N THR A 99 -3.91 7.64 12.17
CA THR A 99 -2.89 8.68 12.28
C THR A 99 -1.97 8.76 11.07
N GLY A 100 -1.77 7.61 10.38
CA GLY A 100 -0.74 7.44 9.35
C GLY A 100 0.65 7.18 9.92
N GLU A 101 0.77 6.94 11.21
CA GLU A 101 2.04 6.69 11.88
C GLU A 101 2.57 5.30 11.53
N LYS A 102 3.86 5.19 11.19
CA LYS A 102 4.57 3.91 11.06
C LYS A 102 4.86 3.36 12.44
N ILE A 103 4.16 2.31 12.83
CA ILE A 103 4.31 1.65 14.14
C ILE A 103 5.26 0.45 14.11
N GLY A 104 5.66 0.01 12.92
CA GLY A 104 6.60 -1.09 12.73
C GLY A 104 6.80 -1.42 11.26
N SER A 105 7.66 -2.40 11.02
CA SER A 105 7.85 -3.03 9.71
C SER A 105 8.46 -4.41 9.86
N PHE A 106 8.40 -5.20 8.80
CA PHE A 106 9.11 -6.47 8.69
C PHE A 106 9.69 -6.63 7.28
N GLY A 107 10.69 -7.53 7.18
CA GLY A 107 11.48 -7.71 5.97
C GLY A 107 12.68 -6.77 5.90
N ARG A 108 13.60 -7.11 5.04
CA ARG A 108 14.84 -6.36 4.73
C ARG A 108 15.35 -6.82 3.36
N PRO A 109 16.27 -6.08 2.74
CA PRO A 109 16.88 -6.52 1.49
C PRO A 109 17.55 -7.88 1.63
N GLY A 110 17.21 -8.83 0.75
CA GLY A 110 17.82 -10.16 0.75
C GLY A 110 17.01 -11.20 -0.01
N ARG A 111 17.47 -12.46 0.08
CA ARG A 111 16.87 -13.61 -0.62
C ARG A 111 16.47 -14.76 0.30
N GLN A 112 16.72 -14.65 1.59
CA GLN A 112 16.30 -15.65 2.56
C GLN A 112 14.78 -15.56 2.79
N ALA A 113 14.19 -16.57 3.40
CA ALA A 113 12.81 -16.48 3.87
C ALA A 113 12.67 -15.30 4.85
N GLY A 114 11.69 -14.44 4.62
CA GLY A 114 11.49 -13.21 5.40
C GLY A 114 12.25 -11.98 4.90
N ASP A 115 13.26 -12.14 4.06
CA ASP A 115 13.88 -11.03 3.33
C ASP A 115 13.06 -10.70 2.07
N PHE A 116 13.23 -9.51 1.50
CA PHE A 116 12.58 -9.09 0.27
C PHE A 116 13.57 -8.68 -0.82
N HIS A 117 13.13 -8.91 -2.05
CA HIS A 117 13.73 -8.31 -3.24
C HIS A 117 12.60 -7.81 -4.15
N TRP A 118 12.32 -6.52 -4.08
CA TRP A 118 11.23 -5.86 -4.81
C TRP A 118 9.84 -6.43 -4.49
N VAL A 119 9.50 -6.44 -3.18
CA VAL A 119 8.13 -6.76 -2.74
C VAL A 119 7.15 -5.83 -3.45
N HIS A 120 6.16 -6.41 -4.15
CA HIS A 120 5.32 -5.65 -5.07
C HIS A 120 3.85 -5.61 -4.65
N ASN A 121 3.26 -6.78 -4.41
CA ASN A 121 1.87 -6.88 -3.99
C ASN A 121 1.75 -7.53 -2.62
N ILE A 122 0.65 -7.22 -1.94
CA ILE A 122 0.36 -7.72 -0.61
C ILE A 122 -1.12 -8.11 -0.49
N ALA A 123 -1.38 -9.21 0.19
CA ALA A 123 -2.72 -9.68 0.55
C ALA A 123 -2.74 -10.15 2.00
N VAL A 124 -3.92 -10.11 2.62
CA VAL A 124 -4.16 -10.61 3.99
C VAL A 124 -5.39 -11.48 3.96
N ASP A 125 -5.34 -12.65 4.60
CA ASP A 125 -6.50 -13.50 4.78
C ASP A 125 -7.28 -13.15 6.06
N SER A 126 -8.46 -13.78 6.22
CA SER A 126 -9.34 -13.55 7.38
C SER A 126 -8.73 -13.93 8.73
N GLN A 127 -7.62 -14.64 8.75
CA GLN A 127 -6.86 -15.01 9.95
C GLN A 127 -5.68 -14.07 10.22
N GLY A 128 -5.48 -13.07 9.35
CA GLY A 128 -4.38 -12.11 9.46
C GLY A 128 -3.04 -12.63 8.92
N THR A 129 -3.04 -13.75 8.19
CA THR A 129 -1.85 -14.22 7.48
C THR A 129 -1.55 -13.29 6.32
N VAL A 130 -0.32 -12.84 6.21
CA VAL A 130 0.12 -11.94 5.15
C VAL A 130 0.77 -12.73 4.01
N TYR A 131 0.40 -12.40 2.79
CA TYR A 131 1.00 -12.94 1.57
C TYR A 131 1.61 -11.82 0.77
N THR A 132 2.80 -12.02 0.23
CA THR A 132 3.49 -11.06 -0.62
C THR A 132 3.94 -11.71 -1.92
N SER A 133 4.01 -10.91 -2.99
CA SER A 133 4.70 -11.31 -4.21
C SER A 133 5.82 -10.35 -4.52
N GLU A 134 6.89 -10.86 -5.12
CA GLU A 134 8.06 -10.12 -5.53
C GLU A 134 8.19 -10.14 -7.04
N VAL A 135 8.62 -9.03 -7.62
CA VAL A 135 8.79 -8.86 -9.08
C VAL A 135 10.26 -8.93 -9.50
N ASP A 136 10.49 -8.83 -10.80
CA ASP A 136 11.81 -8.87 -11.44
C ASP A 136 12.61 -10.10 -11.01
N THR A 137 13.79 -9.91 -10.46
CA THR A 137 14.66 -11.00 -10.04
C THR A 137 14.25 -11.63 -8.69
N GLY A 138 13.29 -11.07 -7.98
CA GLY A 138 12.70 -11.66 -6.77
C GLY A 138 11.96 -12.96 -7.09
N LYS A 139 11.03 -12.91 -8.02
CA LYS A 139 10.29 -14.05 -8.62
C LYS A 139 9.75 -15.05 -7.61
N ARG A 140 9.22 -14.60 -6.49
CA ARG A 140 8.66 -15.49 -5.47
C ARG A 140 7.41 -14.90 -4.82
N ALA A 141 6.65 -15.76 -4.15
CA ALA A 141 5.66 -15.40 -3.18
C ALA A 141 6.08 -15.88 -1.80
N GLN A 142 5.74 -15.12 -0.76
CA GLN A 142 5.99 -15.50 0.62
C GLN A 142 4.72 -15.41 1.45
N ARG A 143 4.66 -16.24 2.50
CA ARG A 143 3.59 -16.29 3.49
C ARG A 143 4.19 -15.98 4.86
N PHE A 144 3.58 -15.02 5.56
CA PHE A 144 3.97 -14.62 6.91
C PHE A 144 2.83 -14.90 7.89
N VAL A 145 3.08 -15.72 8.88
CA VAL A 145 2.14 -16.01 9.96
C VAL A 145 2.58 -15.29 11.22
N ARG A 146 1.61 -14.82 12.00
CA ARG A 146 1.90 -14.24 13.31
C ARG A 146 2.38 -15.34 14.24
N VAL A 147 3.57 -15.20 14.79
CA VAL A 147 4.07 -16.08 15.87
C VAL A 147 3.60 -15.50 17.19
N GLN A 148 3.05 -16.35 18.05
CA GLN A 148 2.66 -15.99 19.41
C GLN A 148 3.87 -15.92 20.33
#